data_be344ab152d460e67744e9741fa9bd2f
#
_entry.id   be344ab152d460e67744e9741fa9bd2f
#
_cell.length_a   1.000
_cell.length_b   1.000
_cell.length_c   1.000
_cell.angle_alpha   90.00
_cell.angle_beta   90.00
_cell.angle_gamma   90.00
#
_symmetry.space_group_name_H-M   'P 1'
#
loop_
_entity.id
_entity.type
_entity.pdbx_description
1 polymer ?
#
loop_
_entity_poly.entity_id
_entity_poly.type
_entity_poly.pdbx_seq_one_letter_code
_entity_poly.pdbx_strand_id
1 'polypeptide(L)'
;MTKFSWSRLMLLMMLMFVLALAACGNDDASNEEAPAEEDATTEESAEEEAGSEESAETEEGTGEGAEEAPDGSAETEPKVTEFEPAFPEQTRAPAVETETELNEEVIVEGLGVTWGMVEFEPNRLLVTQRDAAELLIVNLEDGSVSEPIAGTPEVNSEDQGGLLDVTVAPDFDESRMVFLTFSQDIEGGTVTAVGKGALSEDETSLENFEVIFQATPAYEGTLHYGGRIIFDDDGNLFLTTGERSDVESRDRAQDLDAYLGKVIHITQDGEPVESNPFVEDEEALDGIYSYGHRNIQGIDFNPETGDLWIVEFGPQAGDELNIVEPGNNYGWPVVSYGLEYSGEFVNEGISEHEAQGFIEPRYYWDPTSAPSGMSFYNNDAIPEWENNLFIGGLAPNYIVRVIIEGDTIVGEERLLTDEVQRFRDILVTEDGALIASTDGGLIYKISAAE
;
A
#
# COMPACT_ATOMS: atom_id res chain seq x y z
N MET A 1 22.23 55.43 -29.64
CA MET A 1 21.19 56.48 -29.71
C MET A 1 19.87 55.74 -29.46
N THR A 2 19.07 55.87 -28.50
CA THR A 2 18.92 56.68 -27.29
C THR A 2 18.00 55.89 -26.38
N LYS A 3 18.37 55.81 -25.12
CA LYS A 3 17.56 55.30 -23.99
C LYS A 3 16.32 56.16 -23.84
N PHE A 4 15.18 55.55 -23.41
CA PHE A 4 14.24 56.21 -22.53
C PHE A 4 13.65 55.25 -21.49
N SER A 5 13.96 55.55 -20.25
CA SER A 5 13.44 55.01 -19.01
C SER A 5 12.14 55.73 -18.64
N TRP A 6 11.12 55.00 -18.13
CA TRP A 6 10.11 55.62 -17.31
C TRP A 6 9.74 54.68 -16.15
N SER A 7 10.40 54.98 -15.04
CA SER A 7 9.94 54.63 -13.70
C SER A 7 9.18 55.83 -13.11
N ARG A 8 8.25 55.52 -12.21
CA ARG A 8 7.49 56.42 -11.29
C ARG A 8 6.18 56.96 -11.85
N LEU A 9 5.11 56.35 -11.35
CA LEU A 9 3.99 57.05 -10.69
C LEU A 9 2.93 55.99 -10.25
N MET A 10 2.77 55.70 -8.97
CA MET A 10 1.58 55.86 -8.19
C MET A 10 1.78 55.32 -6.80
N LEU A 11 2.19 56.20 -5.97
CA LEU A 11 1.93 56.20 -4.54
C LEU A 11 0.86 57.29 -4.35
N LEU A 12 -0.26 56.95 -3.73
CA LEU A 12 -1.27 57.79 -3.04
C LEU A 12 -2.69 57.34 -3.34
N MET A 13 -3.26 56.59 -2.42
CA MET A 13 -4.55 56.86 -1.80
C MET A 13 -4.74 55.88 -0.63
N MET A 14 -4.18 56.34 0.48
CA MET A 14 -4.49 55.86 1.82
C MET A 14 -5.11 57.03 2.56
N LEU A 15 -6.05 56.73 3.42
CA LEU A 15 -6.72 57.59 4.44
C LEU A 15 -8.09 58.12 4.09
N MET A 16 -9.00 57.65 4.85
CA MET A 16 -10.00 58.29 5.73
C MET A 16 -11.30 57.51 5.77
N PHE A 17 -11.61 56.84 6.86
CA PHE A 17 -12.60 57.29 7.82
C PHE A 17 -12.55 56.43 9.08
N VAL A 18 -12.23 57.07 10.18
CA VAL A 18 -12.26 56.58 11.57
C VAL A 18 -13.32 57.40 12.31
N LEU A 19 -14.00 56.71 13.25
CA LEU A 19 -14.74 57.23 14.40
C LEU A 19 -16.21 57.68 14.29
N ALA A 20 -17.05 56.93 15.07
CA ALA A 20 -17.82 57.38 16.23
C ALA A 20 -18.48 56.18 16.90
N LEU A 21 -18.13 55.73 18.01
CA LEU A 21 -18.27 55.93 19.46
C LEU A 21 -19.69 56.10 19.97
N ALA A 22 -20.11 55.08 20.74
CA ALA A 22 -20.66 55.06 22.11
C ALA A 22 -22.15 55.49 22.28
N ALA A 23 -22.94 54.72 22.91
CA ALA A 23 -23.11 54.48 24.32
C ALA A 23 -24.54 54.00 24.69
N CYS A 24 -24.55 53.07 25.61
CA CYS A 24 -25.47 52.85 26.73
C CYS A 24 -26.97 52.65 26.54
N GLY A 25 -27.47 51.57 27.13
CA GLY A 25 -28.52 51.60 28.12
C GLY A 25 -29.49 50.41 28.09
N ASN A 26 -29.39 49.68 29.10
CA ASN A 26 -30.25 48.75 29.85
C ASN A 26 -31.76 48.81 29.61
N ASP A 27 -32.34 47.63 29.76
CA ASP A 27 -33.45 47.15 30.56
C ASP A 27 -34.71 46.58 29.87
N ASP A 28 -34.94 45.34 30.28
CA ASP A 28 -36.17 44.65 30.66
C ASP A 28 -37.32 44.32 29.68
N ALA A 29 -37.47 42.99 29.65
CA ALA A 29 -38.68 42.20 29.92
C ALA A 29 -39.82 42.11 28.88
N SER A 30 -40.09 40.81 28.65
CA SER A 30 -41.39 40.16 28.54
C SER A 30 -42.11 40.07 27.18
N ASN A 31 -42.24 38.81 26.79
CA ASN A 31 -43.47 38.08 26.42
C ASN A 31 -44.15 38.28 25.06
N GLU A 32 -44.32 37.06 24.47
CA GLU A 32 -45.50 36.54 23.75
C GLU A 32 -45.59 36.61 22.21
N GLU A 33 -45.76 35.41 21.71
CA GLU A 33 -46.57 34.95 20.58
C GLU A 33 -46.09 35.10 19.13
N ALA A 34 -45.91 33.88 18.55
CA ALA A 34 -45.96 33.61 17.10
C ALA A 34 -47.36 33.92 16.50
N PRO A 35 -47.60 33.95 15.19
CA PRO A 35 -47.09 33.03 14.17
C PRO A 35 -46.89 33.63 12.74
N ALA A 36 -46.46 32.70 11.86
CA ALA A 36 -46.72 32.57 10.40
C ALA A 36 -45.65 33.01 9.41
N GLU A 37 -45.08 31.99 8.78
CA GLU A 37 -44.84 31.76 7.34
C GLU A 37 -44.35 32.90 6.44
N GLU A 38 -43.16 32.75 5.89
CA GLU A 38 -42.91 32.78 4.43
C GLU A 38 -41.44 32.40 4.09
N ASP A 39 -41.33 31.38 3.32
CA ASP A 39 -40.40 30.96 2.25
C ASP A 39 -39.14 31.82 2.06
N ALA A 40 -37.97 31.20 2.32
CA ALA A 40 -36.68 31.59 1.79
C ALA A 40 -35.81 30.33 1.57
N THR A 41 -35.63 30.01 0.31
CA THR A 41 -34.68 29.05 -0.25
C THR A 41 -33.31 29.20 0.38
N THR A 42 -32.89 28.17 1.09
CA THR A 42 -31.51 27.99 1.56
C THR A 42 -30.75 27.26 0.46
N GLU A 43 -29.73 27.88 -0.09
CA GLU A 43 -28.65 27.24 -0.80
C GLU A 43 -27.87 26.40 0.22
N GLU A 44 -27.94 25.10 0.07
CA GLU A 44 -27.20 24.11 0.83
C GLU A 44 -25.80 24.06 0.23
N SER A 45 -24.81 24.63 0.92
CA SER A 45 -23.42 24.40 0.66
C SER A 45 -23.11 22.98 1.16
N ALA A 46 -22.82 22.07 0.23
CA ALA A 46 -22.26 20.78 0.54
C ALA A 46 -20.84 21.01 1.11
N GLU A 47 -20.68 20.83 2.41
CA GLU A 47 -19.40 20.52 3.02
C GLU A 47 -19.15 19.03 2.76
N GLU A 48 -18.25 18.70 1.83
CA GLU A 48 -17.69 17.38 1.66
C GLU A 48 -16.86 17.07 2.90
N GLU A 49 -17.34 16.17 3.73
CA GLU A 49 -16.53 15.50 4.73
C GLU A 49 -15.53 14.59 4.00
N ALA A 50 -14.25 14.93 4.04
CA ALA A 50 -13.17 14.00 3.77
C ALA A 50 -13.23 12.89 4.84
N GLY A 51 -13.85 11.77 4.50
CA GLY A 51 -13.94 10.60 5.36
C GLY A 51 -12.56 9.97 5.51
N SER A 52 -12.04 9.93 6.74
CA SER A 52 -10.86 9.14 7.06
C SER A 52 -11.15 7.66 6.83
N GLU A 53 -10.39 6.99 5.97
CA GLU A 53 -10.49 5.54 5.69
C GLU A 53 -10.18 4.66 6.91
N GLU A 54 -9.84 5.19 8.06
CA GLU A 54 -9.49 4.43 9.27
C GLU A 54 -10.70 3.98 10.11
N SER A 55 -11.92 4.27 9.69
CA SER A 55 -13.12 3.70 10.31
C SER A 55 -13.85 2.74 9.38
N ALA A 56 -13.18 1.69 8.92
CA ALA A 56 -13.89 0.44 8.71
C ALA A 56 -14.34 -0.01 10.10
N GLU A 57 -15.58 0.34 10.46
CA GLU A 57 -16.22 -0.21 11.64
C GLU A 57 -16.00 -1.72 11.58
N THR A 58 -15.31 -2.24 12.59
CA THR A 58 -15.27 -3.65 12.90
C THR A 58 -16.73 -4.09 13.05
N GLU A 59 -17.34 -4.64 12.01
CA GLU A 59 -18.37 -5.62 12.24
C GLU A 59 -17.66 -6.70 13.03
N GLU A 60 -18.02 -6.87 14.30
CA GLU A 60 -17.60 -7.98 15.14
C GLU A 60 -18.00 -9.26 14.39
N GLY A 61 -17.09 -9.76 13.56
CA GLY A 61 -17.16 -11.09 13.01
C GLY A 61 -17.06 -12.03 14.19
N THR A 62 -18.20 -12.53 14.65
CA THR A 62 -18.25 -13.71 15.52
C THR A 62 -17.51 -14.81 14.78
N GLY A 63 -16.40 -15.29 15.33
CA GLY A 63 -15.65 -16.44 14.83
C GLY A 63 -16.54 -17.69 14.75
N GLU A 64 -17.25 -17.82 13.67
CA GLU A 64 -17.78 -19.07 13.15
C GLU A 64 -16.89 -19.38 11.94
N GLY A 65 -16.27 -20.56 11.96
CA GLY A 65 -15.35 -21.01 10.92
C GLY A 65 -15.92 -20.71 9.54
N ALA A 66 -15.09 -20.20 8.63
CA ALA A 66 -15.50 -19.75 7.32
C ALA A 66 -16.33 -20.87 6.64
N GLU A 67 -17.66 -20.68 6.56
CA GLU A 67 -18.49 -21.58 5.77
C GLU A 67 -18.12 -21.36 4.30
N GLU A 68 -17.74 -22.44 3.60
CA GLU A 68 -17.52 -22.43 2.16
C GLU A 68 -18.71 -21.77 1.46
N ALA A 69 -18.43 -20.91 0.47
CA ALA A 69 -19.47 -20.34 -0.34
C ALA A 69 -20.27 -21.45 -1.06
N PRO A 70 -21.56 -21.23 -1.42
CA PRO A 70 -22.40 -22.22 -2.09
C PRO A 70 -21.83 -22.73 -3.42
N ASP A 71 -20.94 -21.99 -4.05
CA ASP A 71 -20.25 -22.35 -5.29
C ASP A 71 -18.94 -23.13 -5.06
N GLY A 72 -18.53 -23.36 -3.81
CA GLY A 72 -17.30 -24.08 -3.44
C GLY A 72 -16.05 -23.23 -3.51
N SER A 73 -16.16 -21.90 -3.63
CA SER A 73 -15.02 -20.98 -3.53
C SER A 73 -14.65 -20.70 -2.08
N ALA A 74 -13.44 -20.23 -1.86
CA ALA A 74 -13.00 -19.77 -0.54
C ALA A 74 -13.62 -18.42 -0.15
N GLU A 75 -14.11 -17.64 -1.12
CA GLU A 75 -14.73 -16.35 -0.90
C GLU A 75 -16.17 -16.45 -0.42
N THR A 76 -16.62 -15.48 0.37
CA THR A 76 -18.03 -15.37 0.79
C THR A 76 -18.92 -14.84 -0.34
N GLU A 77 -20.18 -14.52 -0.07
CA GLU A 77 -21.09 -13.94 -1.07
C GLU A 77 -20.50 -12.65 -1.65
N PRO A 78 -20.52 -12.45 -2.99
CA PRO A 78 -19.97 -11.27 -3.63
C PRO A 78 -20.71 -10.00 -3.21
N LYS A 79 -19.98 -8.89 -3.09
CA LYS A 79 -20.51 -7.56 -2.78
C LYS A 79 -21.00 -6.86 -4.04
N VAL A 80 -20.34 -7.10 -5.17
CA VAL A 80 -20.63 -6.50 -6.47
C VAL A 80 -21.09 -7.58 -7.43
N THR A 81 -22.38 -7.66 -7.67
CA THR A 81 -22.99 -8.71 -8.52
C THR A 81 -23.20 -8.28 -9.97
N GLU A 82 -22.90 -7.03 -10.28
CA GLU A 82 -23.10 -6.43 -11.59
C GLU A 82 -21.92 -6.66 -12.54
N PHE A 83 -20.74 -6.95 -12.01
CA PHE A 83 -19.55 -7.20 -12.79
C PHE A 83 -19.40 -8.69 -13.13
N GLU A 84 -19.05 -8.97 -14.37
CA GLU A 84 -18.73 -10.32 -14.83
C GLU A 84 -17.22 -10.42 -15.03
N PRO A 85 -16.57 -11.51 -14.58
CA PRO A 85 -15.16 -11.72 -14.83
C PRO A 85 -14.86 -11.82 -16.33
N ALA A 86 -13.70 -11.32 -16.76
CA ALA A 86 -13.26 -11.37 -18.15
C ALA A 86 -12.98 -12.82 -18.60
N PHE A 87 -12.60 -13.69 -17.68
CA PHE A 87 -12.43 -15.14 -17.88
C PHE A 87 -12.80 -15.91 -16.60
N PRO A 88 -13.14 -17.22 -16.71
CA PRO A 88 -13.76 -17.98 -15.61
C PRO A 88 -12.92 -18.08 -14.33
N GLU A 89 -11.58 -18.09 -14.45
CA GLU A 89 -10.65 -18.28 -13.33
C GLU A 89 -10.18 -16.96 -12.71
N GLN A 90 -10.77 -15.82 -13.11
CA GLN A 90 -10.34 -14.48 -12.66
C GLN A 90 -10.78 -14.14 -11.24
N THR A 91 -11.73 -14.85 -10.68
CA THR A 91 -12.27 -14.66 -9.32
C THR A 91 -12.85 -15.95 -8.78
N ARG A 92 -13.10 -16.02 -7.48
CA ARG A 92 -13.81 -17.12 -6.80
C ARG A 92 -13.16 -18.49 -7.03
N ALA A 93 -11.85 -18.56 -6.86
CA ALA A 93 -11.11 -19.80 -6.97
C ALA A 93 -11.66 -20.87 -6.01
N PRO A 94 -11.63 -22.17 -6.39
CA PRO A 94 -12.06 -23.25 -5.53
C PRO A 94 -11.31 -23.26 -4.20
N ALA A 95 -12.02 -23.50 -3.10
CA ALA A 95 -11.41 -23.67 -1.78
C ALA A 95 -10.57 -24.96 -1.75
N VAL A 96 -9.36 -24.85 -1.21
CA VAL A 96 -8.45 -25.98 -0.98
C VAL A 96 -7.92 -25.93 0.44
N GLU A 97 -7.40 -27.04 0.94
CA GLU A 97 -6.80 -27.17 2.27
C GLU A 97 -5.43 -27.82 2.16
N THR A 98 -4.49 -27.36 2.99
CA THR A 98 -3.19 -27.99 3.18
C THR A 98 -3.36 -29.34 3.88
N GLU A 99 -2.80 -30.42 3.29
CA GLU A 99 -2.86 -31.77 3.87
C GLU A 99 -1.74 -32.01 4.91
N THR A 100 -0.63 -31.29 4.80
CA THR A 100 0.47 -31.32 5.75
C THR A 100 0.03 -30.76 7.10
N GLU A 101 0.27 -31.50 8.19
CA GLU A 101 0.04 -30.97 9.54
C GLU A 101 0.98 -29.78 9.81
N LEU A 102 0.41 -28.62 10.11
CA LEU A 102 1.15 -27.37 10.34
C LEU A 102 1.41 -27.15 11.84
N ASN A 103 2.56 -26.59 12.15
CA ASN A 103 2.89 -26.00 13.44
C ASN A 103 2.81 -24.48 13.29
N GLU A 104 1.87 -23.86 14.01
CA GLU A 104 1.63 -22.42 14.02
C GLU A 104 2.06 -21.87 15.38
N GLU A 105 3.01 -20.96 15.39
CA GLU A 105 3.63 -20.46 16.62
C GLU A 105 3.78 -18.95 16.57
N VAL A 106 3.39 -18.26 17.66
CA VAL A 106 3.73 -16.85 17.87
C VAL A 106 5.14 -16.77 18.42
N ILE A 107 6.08 -16.26 17.63
CA ILE A 107 7.51 -16.13 18.02
C ILE A 107 7.75 -14.84 18.81
N VAL A 108 7.09 -13.75 18.43
CA VAL A 108 7.28 -12.43 19.06
C VAL A 108 5.93 -11.80 19.32
N GLU A 109 5.82 -11.13 20.47
CA GLU A 109 4.66 -10.35 20.88
C GLU A 109 5.09 -8.94 21.32
N GLY A 110 4.20 -7.97 21.15
CA GLY A 110 4.33 -6.64 21.76
C GLY A 110 5.20 -5.67 20.95
N LEU A 111 5.43 -5.95 19.66
CA LEU A 111 5.94 -4.96 18.71
C LEU A 111 4.87 -3.89 18.44
N GLY A 112 5.28 -2.78 17.79
CA GLY A 112 4.34 -1.85 17.19
C GLY A 112 3.78 -2.38 15.86
N VAL A 113 3.19 -1.50 15.04
CA VAL A 113 2.78 -1.86 13.68
C VAL A 113 4.00 -2.27 12.87
N THR A 114 4.18 -3.58 12.65
CA THR A 114 5.27 -4.12 11.83
C THR A 114 4.86 -4.02 10.36
N TRP A 115 5.62 -3.29 9.53
CA TRP A 115 5.21 -3.04 8.16
C TRP A 115 5.96 -3.88 7.12
N GLY A 116 7.27 -4.01 7.23
CA GLY A 116 8.13 -4.79 6.33
C GLY A 116 9.11 -5.68 7.08
N MET A 117 9.46 -6.81 6.48
CA MET A 117 10.42 -7.78 7.02
C MET A 117 11.34 -8.30 5.91
N VAL A 118 12.62 -8.52 6.24
CA VAL A 118 13.55 -9.24 5.37
C VAL A 118 14.46 -10.14 6.21
N GLU A 119 14.67 -11.39 5.77
CA GLU A 119 15.71 -12.27 6.35
C GLU A 119 17.06 -11.84 5.80
N PHE A 120 17.96 -11.35 6.66
CA PHE A 120 19.29 -10.89 6.26
C PHE A 120 20.42 -11.85 6.65
N GLU A 121 20.16 -12.76 7.57
CA GLU A 121 20.94 -13.92 7.95
C GLU A 121 19.98 -15.04 8.38
N PRO A 122 20.35 -16.33 8.33
CA PRO A 122 19.46 -17.43 8.69
C PRO A 122 18.81 -17.24 10.07
N ASN A 123 17.48 -17.27 10.12
CA ASN A 123 16.65 -17.03 11.33
C ASN A 123 16.80 -15.62 11.94
N ARG A 124 17.28 -14.62 11.19
CA ARG A 124 17.40 -13.25 11.66
C ARG A 124 16.73 -12.28 10.68
N LEU A 125 15.76 -11.54 11.17
CA LEU A 125 15.00 -10.58 10.38
C LEU A 125 15.41 -9.15 10.74
N LEU A 126 15.48 -8.27 9.73
CA LEU A 126 15.24 -6.85 9.91
C LEU A 126 13.73 -6.61 9.81
N VAL A 127 13.19 -5.85 10.74
CA VAL A 127 11.76 -5.58 10.86
C VAL A 127 11.55 -4.08 11.05
N THR A 128 10.70 -3.47 10.23
CA THR A 128 10.32 -2.08 10.39
C THR A 128 9.10 -1.94 11.30
N GLN A 129 9.11 -0.92 12.15
CA GLN A 129 7.93 -0.45 12.88
C GLN A 129 7.46 0.87 12.28
N ARG A 130 6.31 0.84 11.61
CA ARG A 130 5.82 1.96 10.80
C ARG A 130 5.71 3.25 11.60
N ASP A 131 4.91 3.24 12.66
CA ASP A 131 4.53 4.45 13.39
C ASP A 131 5.66 4.98 14.28
N ALA A 132 6.47 4.06 14.84
CA ALA A 132 7.61 4.38 15.68
C ALA A 132 8.83 4.83 14.89
N ALA A 133 8.86 4.59 13.57
CA ALA A 133 10.01 4.81 12.67
C ALA A 133 11.27 4.06 13.14
N GLU A 134 11.09 2.87 13.67
CA GLU A 134 12.17 2.04 14.22
C GLU A 134 12.47 0.86 13.30
N LEU A 135 13.75 0.52 13.18
CA LEU A 135 14.24 -0.69 12.54
C LEU A 135 14.80 -1.59 13.65
N LEU A 136 14.34 -2.85 13.68
CA LEU A 136 14.69 -3.82 14.71
C LEU A 136 15.31 -5.07 14.08
N ILE A 137 16.08 -5.83 14.87
CA ILE A 137 16.48 -7.19 14.56
C ILE A 137 15.64 -8.14 15.41
N VAL A 138 15.02 -9.11 14.77
CA VAL A 138 14.28 -10.20 15.39
C VAL A 138 15.00 -11.52 15.13
N ASN A 139 15.22 -12.30 16.17
CA ASN A 139 15.77 -13.66 16.08
C ASN A 139 14.63 -14.68 16.17
N LEU A 140 14.44 -15.47 15.12
CA LEU A 140 13.36 -16.46 15.02
C LEU A 140 13.59 -17.74 15.86
N GLU A 141 14.83 -17.98 16.36
CA GLU A 141 15.11 -19.15 17.17
C GLU A 141 14.67 -18.99 18.62
N ASP A 142 14.79 -17.78 19.19
CA ASP A 142 14.49 -17.52 20.58
C ASP A 142 13.51 -16.37 20.83
N GLY A 143 13.00 -15.74 19.77
CA GLY A 143 12.07 -14.62 19.83
C GLY A 143 12.68 -13.33 20.39
N SER A 144 14.01 -13.25 20.49
CA SER A 144 14.65 -12.03 21.00
C SER A 144 14.57 -10.89 19.98
N VAL A 145 14.37 -9.67 20.52
CA VAL A 145 14.26 -8.42 19.75
C VAL A 145 15.37 -7.48 20.20
N SER A 146 16.06 -6.84 19.26
CA SER A 146 17.09 -5.85 19.58
C SER A 146 16.52 -4.55 20.13
N GLU A 147 17.39 -3.69 20.68
CA GLU A 147 17.07 -2.27 20.79
C GLU A 147 16.97 -1.68 19.35
N PRO A 148 16.24 -0.56 19.17
CA PRO A 148 16.12 0.07 17.86
C PRO A 148 17.48 0.45 17.26
N ILE A 149 17.66 0.13 15.99
CA ILE A 149 18.85 0.50 15.19
C ILE A 149 18.81 2.01 14.95
N ALA A 150 19.85 2.72 15.38
CA ALA A 150 19.94 4.16 15.20
C ALA A 150 20.22 4.56 13.74
N GLY A 151 19.85 5.78 13.34
CA GLY A 151 20.17 6.32 12.02
C GLY A 151 19.11 6.05 10.95
N THR A 152 17.93 5.58 11.34
CA THR A 152 16.74 5.56 10.49
C THR A 152 16.32 6.98 10.09
N PRO A 153 15.65 7.20 8.94
CA PRO A 153 15.20 8.51 8.49
C PRO A 153 14.13 9.12 9.40
N GLU A 154 14.01 10.45 9.35
CA GLU A 154 12.80 11.12 9.84
C GLU A 154 11.65 10.82 8.85
N VAL A 155 10.50 10.44 9.36
CA VAL A 155 9.34 10.06 8.57
C VAL A 155 8.11 10.88 8.97
N ASN A 156 7.13 10.96 8.08
CA ASN A 156 5.79 11.41 8.42
C ASN A 156 4.96 10.19 8.82
N SER A 157 4.58 10.06 10.10
CA SER A 157 3.79 8.92 10.61
C SER A 157 2.30 9.24 10.73
N GLU A 158 1.77 10.19 9.95
CA GLU A 158 0.33 10.46 9.92
C GLU A 158 -0.37 9.37 9.09
N ASP A 159 -1.51 8.88 9.57
CA ASP A 159 -2.41 7.91 8.95
C ASP A 159 -1.69 6.63 8.47
N GLN A 160 -1.47 6.50 7.16
CA GLN A 160 -0.79 5.35 6.57
C GLN A 160 0.72 5.57 6.34
N GLY A 161 1.24 6.74 6.70
CA GLY A 161 2.65 7.06 6.61
C GLY A 161 3.49 6.40 7.69
N GLY A 162 4.83 6.49 7.56
CA GLY A 162 5.80 5.97 8.52
C GLY A 162 7.02 5.35 7.86
N LEU A 163 7.73 4.51 8.61
CA LEU A 163 8.78 3.65 8.10
C LEU A 163 8.13 2.40 7.50
N LEU A 164 8.23 2.25 6.18
CA LEU A 164 7.47 1.24 5.44
C LEU A 164 8.29 -0.04 5.27
N ASP A 165 8.80 -0.34 4.10
CA ASP A 165 9.46 -1.60 3.81
C ASP A 165 10.97 -1.57 4.03
N VAL A 166 11.56 -2.77 4.08
CA VAL A 166 12.99 -2.99 4.21
C VAL A 166 13.45 -4.12 3.30
N THR A 167 14.56 -3.91 2.62
CA THR A 167 15.29 -4.97 1.90
C THR A 167 16.80 -4.79 2.07
N VAL A 168 17.57 -5.83 1.77
CA VAL A 168 19.04 -5.79 1.83
C VAL A 168 19.64 -5.99 0.46
N ALA A 169 20.80 -5.38 0.21
CA ALA A 169 21.49 -5.54 -1.06
C ALA A 169 21.82 -7.01 -1.36
N PRO A 170 21.83 -7.44 -2.63
CA PRO A 170 22.21 -8.80 -2.99
C PRO A 170 23.63 -9.20 -2.54
N ASP A 171 24.51 -8.21 -2.31
CA ASP A 171 25.87 -8.38 -1.77
C ASP A 171 25.96 -7.99 -0.28
N PHE A 172 24.87 -8.14 0.49
CA PHE A 172 24.79 -7.70 1.89
C PHE A 172 25.92 -8.26 2.77
N ASP A 173 26.36 -9.47 2.57
CA ASP A 173 27.48 -10.07 3.31
C ASP A 173 28.78 -9.24 3.21
N GLU A 174 28.95 -8.51 2.09
CA GLU A 174 30.12 -7.67 1.84
C GLU A 174 29.82 -6.18 2.12
N SER A 175 28.67 -5.69 1.63
CA SER A 175 28.30 -4.27 1.67
C SER A 175 27.59 -3.86 2.96
N ARG A 176 26.87 -4.80 3.60
CA ARG A 176 25.93 -4.58 4.71
C ARG A 176 24.87 -3.52 4.42
N MET A 177 24.57 -3.30 3.13
CA MET A 177 23.66 -2.23 2.71
C MET A 177 22.20 -2.62 2.92
N VAL A 178 21.47 -1.77 3.63
CA VAL A 178 20.04 -1.85 3.90
C VAL A 178 19.33 -0.74 3.15
N PHE A 179 18.22 -1.06 2.52
CA PHE A 179 17.34 -0.12 1.84
C PHE A 179 16.01 -0.03 2.59
N LEU A 180 15.53 1.18 2.79
CA LEU A 180 14.28 1.48 3.48
C LEU A 180 13.40 2.33 2.58
N THR A 181 12.10 2.03 2.60
CA THR A 181 11.08 2.94 2.08
C THR A 181 10.36 3.63 3.22
N PHE A 182 9.91 4.83 3.01
CA PHE A 182 9.25 5.62 4.04
C PHE A 182 8.46 6.80 3.44
N SER A 183 7.52 7.31 4.20
CA SER A 183 6.84 8.56 3.89
C SER A 183 7.69 9.74 4.35
N GLN A 184 7.95 10.68 3.47
CA GLN A 184 8.81 11.82 3.73
C GLN A 184 8.09 13.15 3.47
N ASP A 185 8.21 14.10 4.42
CA ASP A 185 7.80 15.48 4.22
C ASP A 185 8.75 16.20 3.29
N ILE A 186 8.23 16.83 2.24
CA ILE A 186 8.97 17.75 1.36
C ILE A 186 8.13 18.99 1.07
N GLU A 187 8.66 19.96 0.32
CA GLU A 187 7.86 21.11 -0.10
C GLU A 187 6.67 20.67 -0.97
N GLY A 188 5.45 20.98 -0.52
CA GLY A 188 4.19 20.65 -1.21
C GLY A 188 3.48 19.41 -0.69
N GLY A 189 3.95 18.79 0.40
CA GLY A 189 3.29 17.65 1.05
C GLY A 189 4.22 16.49 1.33
N THR A 190 3.72 15.27 1.16
CA THR A 190 4.46 14.04 1.44
C THR A 190 4.72 13.23 0.17
N VAL A 191 5.77 12.41 0.20
CA VAL A 191 6.13 11.45 -0.87
C VAL A 191 6.49 10.10 -0.28
N THR A 192 6.40 9.04 -1.09
CA THR A 192 7.11 7.79 -0.83
C THR A 192 8.57 8.00 -1.23
N ALA A 193 9.48 7.72 -0.32
CA ALA A 193 10.93 7.87 -0.53
C ALA A 193 11.67 6.55 -0.33
N VAL A 194 12.83 6.42 -0.95
CA VAL A 194 13.79 5.33 -0.74
C VAL A 194 15.09 5.91 -0.21
N GLY A 195 15.64 5.29 0.81
CA GLY A 195 16.97 5.60 1.32
C GLY A 195 17.76 4.32 1.58
N LYS A 196 19.08 4.46 1.65
CA LYS A 196 20.01 3.36 1.96
C LYS A 196 21.03 3.77 3.01
N GLY A 197 21.50 2.76 3.77
CA GLY A 197 22.57 2.94 4.76
C GLY A 197 23.22 1.61 5.10
N ALA A 198 24.49 1.61 5.48
CA ALA A 198 25.19 0.39 5.86
C ALA A 198 24.88 0.03 7.32
N LEU A 199 24.44 -1.20 7.59
CA LEU A 199 24.31 -1.72 8.95
C LEU A 199 25.70 -1.87 9.58
N SER A 200 25.95 -1.19 10.71
CA SER A 200 27.22 -1.24 11.42
C SER A 200 27.61 -2.67 11.81
N GLU A 201 28.92 -2.94 12.05
CA GLU A 201 29.40 -4.26 12.45
C GLU A 201 28.80 -4.74 13.80
N ASP A 202 28.46 -3.82 14.68
CA ASP A 202 27.82 -4.10 15.97
C ASP A 202 26.28 -4.06 15.91
N GLU A 203 25.73 -3.84 14.71
CA GLU A 203 24.29 -3.88 14.39
C GLU A 203 23.44 -2.87 15.20
N THR A 204 24.05 -1.78 15.62
CA THR A 204 23.37 -0.76 16.44
C THR A 204 22.97 0.48 15.66
N SER A 205 23.46 0.65 14.42
CA SER A 205 23.17 1.83 13.61
C SER A 205 23.26 1.57 12.11
N LEU A 206 22.47 2.35 11.34
CA LEU A 206 22.68 2.55 9.91
C LEU A 206 23.67 3.69 9.70
N GLU A 207 24.83 3.39 9.12
CA GLU A 207 25.87 4.36 8.83
C GLU A 207 25.66 5.00 7.44
N ASN A 208 25.93 6.31 7.35
CA ASN A 208 25.87 7.09 6.10
C ASN A 208 24.51 6.96 5.37
N PHE A 209 23.41 6.95 6.13
CA PHE A 209 22.08 6.90 5.52
C PHE A 209 21.86 8.09 4.58
N GLU A 210 21.40 7.82 3.37
CA GLU A 210 21.09 8.82 2.36
C GLU A 210 19.78 8.48 1.63
N VAL A 211 18.99 9.51 1.31
CA VAL A 211 17.80 9.39 0.45
C VAL A 211 18.27 9.33 -0.99
N ILE A 212 17.92 8.28 -1.71
CA ILE A 212 18.32 8.05 -3.09
C ILE A 212 17.21 8.33 -4.10
N PHE A 213 15.93 8.25 -3.66
CA PHE A 213 14.78 8.47 -4.54
C PHE A 213 13.60 9.08 -3.78
N GLN A 214 12.80 9.88 -4.50
CA GLN A 214 11.55 10.48 -4.01
C GLN A 214 10.50 10.39 -5.12
N ALA A 215 9.37 9.75 -4.83
CA ALA A 215 8.25 9.58 -5.77
C ALA A 215 7.45 10.87 -5.91
N THR A 216 7.95 11.81 -6.70
CA THR A 216 7.32 13.10 -6.96
C THR A 216 6.18 13.02 -7.98
N PRO A 217 5.23 13.99 -7.99
CA PRO A 217 5.15 15.17 -7.14
C PRO A 217 4.71 14.84 -5.71
N ALA A 218 5.01 15.74 -4.77
CA ALA A 218 4.45 15.68 -3.43
C ALA A 218 2.94 15.91 -3.44
N TYR A 219 2.26 15.34 -2.44
CA TYR A 219 0.83 15.51 -2.23
C TYR A 219 0.53 15.75 -0.75
N GLU A 220 -0.45 16.62 -0.43
CA GLU A 220 -0.78 16.97 0.95
C GLU A 220 -1.47 15.81 1.72
N GLY A 221 -2.01 14.78 1.00
CA GLY A 221 -2.62 13.61 1.61
C GLY A 221 -1.60 12.67 2.27
N THR A 222 -2.07 11.88 3.25
CA THR A 222 -1.28 10.98 4.09
C THR A 222 -1.66 9.48 3.92
N LEU A 223 -2.40 9.17 2.86
CA LEU A 223 -2.85 7.81 2.52
C LEU A 223 -2.15 7.29 1.26
N HIS A 224 -2.30 6.00 0.98
CA HIS A 224 -1.85 5.30 -0.24
C HIS A 224 -0.40 5.63 -0.66
N TYR A 225 0.56 5.27 0.17
CA TYR A 225 1.98 5.43 -0.16
C TYR A 225 2.54 4.31 -1.04
N GLY A 226 1.89 3.14 -1.12
CA GLY A 226 2.52 1.91 -1.63
C GLY A 226 3.68 1.53 -0.71
N GLY A 227 4.90 1.53 -1.24
CA GLY A 227 6.13 1.48 -0.45
C GLY A 227 6.83 0.13 -0.42
N ARG A 228 6.36 -0.90 -1.14
CA ARG A 228 7.10 -2.17 -1.24
C ARG A 228 8.35 -2.00 -2.09
N ILE A 229 9.42 -2.72 -1.71
CA ILE A 229 10.71 -2.65 -2.37
C ILE A 229 11.37 -4.01 -2.45
N ILE A 230 11.78 -4.43 -3.66
CA ILE A 230 12.52 -5.67 -3.88
C ILE A 230 13.65 -5.46 -4.91
N PHE A 231 14.63 -6.34 -4.90
CA PHE A 231 15.68 -6.40 -5.92
C PHE A 231 15.30 -7.30 -7.08
N ASP A 232 15.73 -6.92 -8.29
CA ASP A 232 15.78 -7.82 -9.44
C ASP A 232 17.11 -8.62 -9.46
N ASP A 233 17.22 -9.57 -10.40
CA ASP A 233 18.42 -10.40 -10.59
C ASP A 233 19.67 -9.60 -11.04
N ASP A 234 19.47 -8.41 -11.60
CA ASP A 234 20.54 -7.49 -12.04
C ASP A 234 21.00 -6.55 -10.91
N GLY A 235 20.34 -6.60 -9.74
CA GLY A 235 20.62 -5.80 -8.56
C GLY A 235 20.06 -4.39 -8.63
N ASN A 236 19.01 -4.17 -9.40
CA ASN A 236 18.22 -2.95 -9.39
C ASN A 236 16.99 -3.10 -8.47
N LEU A 237 16.32 -2.02 -8.19
CA LEU A 237 15.20 -1.97 -7.26
C LEU A 237 13.88 -1.75 -8.00
N PHE A 238 12.89 -2.59 -7.70
CA PHE A 238 11.50 -2.27 -7.93
C PHE A 238 10.90 -1.64 -6.68
N LEU A 239 10.22 -0.51 -6.87
CA LEU A 239 9.51 0.25 -5.84
C LEU A 239 8.04 0.40 -6.24
N THR A 240 7.13 0.24 -5.30
CA THR A 240 5.70 0.47 -5.53
C THR A 240 5.25 1.80 -4.92
N THR A 241 4.28 2.44 -5.56
CA THR A 241 3.64 3.65 -5.03
C THR A 241 2.12 3.56 -5.12
N GLY A 242 1.44 4.33 -4.29
CA GLY A 242 0.00 4.55 -4.36
C GLY A 242 -0.34 5.93 -4.94
N GLU A 243 -1.60 6.12 -5.29
CA GLU A 243 -2.10 7.34 -5.93
C GLU A 243 -2.58 8.41 -4.92
N ARG A 244 -2.41 8.14 -3.62
CA ARG A 244 -2.67 9.02 -2.47
C ARG A 244 -4.13 9.14 -2.05
N SER A 245 -5.02 8.22 -2.50
CA SER A 245 -6.40 7.99 -2.03
C SER A 245 -7.42 9.12 -2.23
N ASP A 246 -7.07 10.22 -2.82
CA ASP A 246 -7.95 11.37 -2.99
C ASP A 246 -8.54 11.41 -4.40
N VAL A 247 -9.78 11.86 -4.54
CA VAL A 247 -10.43 12.05 -5.85
C VAL A 247 -9.63 13.02 -6.72
N GLU A 248 -8.95 14.02 -6.11
CA GLU A 248 -8.13 14.98 -6.84
C GLU A 248 -6.79 14.39 -7.31
N SER A 249 -6.25 13.38 -6.59
CA SER A 249 -4.94 12.78 -6.88
C SER A 249 -5.01 11.50 -7.71
N ARG A 250 -6.11 10.72 -7.61
CA ARG A 250 -6.19 9.36 -8.19
C ARG A 250 -6.00 9.32 -9.70
N ASP A 251 -6.40 10.36 -10.43
CA ASP A 251 -6.19 10.43 -11.88
C ASP A 251 -4.71 10.47 -12.25
N ARG A 252 -3.82 10.86 -11.28
CA ARG A 252 -2.37 10.85 -11.47
C ARG A 252 -1.80 9.44 -11.69
N ALA A 253 -2.54 8.39 -11.31
CA ALA A 253 -2.18 7.02 -11.65
C ALA A 253 -2.03 6.81 -13.17
N GLN A 254 -2.78 7.56 -13.98
CA GLN A 254 -2.73 7.53 -15.46
C GLN A 254 -1.65 8.45 -16.06
N ASP A 255 -1.14 9.43 -15.30
CA ASP A 255 -0.16 10.39 -15.79
C ASP A 255 1.25 9.78 -15.79
N LEU A 256 2.01 9.99 -16.88
CA LEU A 256 3.41 9.56 -16.97
C LEU A 256 4.40 10.61 -16.44
N ASP A 257 3.94 11.81 -16.08
CA ASP A 257 4.75 12.87 -15.45
C ASP A 257 4.71 12.85 -13.91
N ALA A 258 4.18 11.75 -13.31
CA ALA A 258 4.06 11.55 -11.88
C ALA A 258 4.38 10.11 -11.49
N TYR A 259 5.05 9.94 -10.34
CA TYR A 259 5.31 8.62 -9.74
C TYR A 259 4.20 8.13 -8.80
N LEU A 260 2.97 8.62 -8.92
CA LEU A 260 1.83 8.21 -8.13
C LEU A 260 1.08 7.06 -8.82
N GLY A 261 0.82 5.96 -8.09
CA GLY A 261 0.15 4.77 -8.64
C GLY A 261 0.99 4.06 -9.70
N LYS A 262 2.24 3.74 -9.38
CA LYS A 262 3.24 3.18 -10.30
C LYS A 262 3.99 2.00 -9.70
N VAL A 263 4.50 1.14 -10.57
CA VAL A 263 5.70 0.36 -10.32
C VAL A 263 6.88 1.13 -10.92
N ILE A 264 7.92 1.33 -10.14
CA ILE A 264 9.11 2.13 -10.48
C ILE A 264 10.31 1.22 -10.47
N HIS A 265 11.22 1.38 -11.44
CA HIS A 265 12.41 0.56 -11.57
C HIS A 265 13.66 1.45 -11.64
N ILE A 266 14.50 1.37 -10.61
CA ILE A 266 15.67 2.23 -10.39
C ILE A 266 16.90 1.43 -9.96
N THR A 267 18.07 2.01 -10.15
CA THR A 267 19.32 1.46 -9.66
C THR A 267 19.45 1.66 -8.12
N GLN A 268 20.44 1.03 -7.50
CA GLN A 268 20.78 1.23 -6.08
C GLN A 268 21.19 2.68 -5.73
N ASP A 269 21.45 3.53 -6.72
CA ASP A 269 21.75 4.94 -6.55
C ASP A 269 20.55 5.85 -6.85
N GLY A 270 19.37 5.25 -7.11
CA GLY A 270 18.11 5.96 -7.37
C GLY A 270 17.95 6.48 -8.80
N GLU A 271 18.88 6.16 -9.71
CA GLU A 271 18.77 6.52 -11.11
C GLU A 271 17.84 5.57 -11.86
N PRO A 272 17.06 6.03 -12.86
CA PRO A 272 16.27 5.15 -13.70
C PRO A 272 17.11 4.08 -14.39
N VAL A 273 16.60 2.85 -14.50
CA VAL A 273 17.27 1.78 -15.24
C VAL A 273 17.15 2.04 -16.74
N GLU A 274 18.26 1.94 -17.49
CA GLU A 274 18.32 2.27 -18.92
C GLU A 274 17.35 1.45 -19.80
N SER A 275 16.91 0.27 -19.34
CA SER A 275 15.97 -0.59 -20.07
C SER A 275 14.49 -0.29 -19.78
N ASN A 276 14.17 0.70 -18.94
CA ASN A 276 12.79 1.08 -18.64
C ASN A 276 12.03 1.52 -19.89
N PRO A 277 10.72 1.28 -19.94
CA PRO A 277 9.94 1.44 -21.17
C PRO A 277 9.80 2.88 -21.65
N PHE A 278 9.97 3.88 -20.79
CA PHE A 278 9.71 5.29 -21.10
C PHE A 278 10.95 6.18 -21.21
N VAL A 279 12.17 5.64 -21.14
CA VAL A 279 13.44 6.41 -21.20
C VAL A 279 13.66 7.23 -22.48
N GLU A 280 12.94 6.94 -23.54
CA GLU A 280 12.99 7.71 -24.81
C GLU A 280 11.80 8.68 -24.95
N ASP A 281 10.89 8.75 -23.99
CA ASP A 281 9.70 9.61 -23.99
C ASP A 281 9.95 10.89 -23.18
N GLU A 282 10.11 12.03 -23.83
CA GLU A 282 10.38 13.32 -23.19
C GLU A 282 9.22 13.84 -22.30
N GLU A 283 8.01 13.23 -22.39
CA GLU A 283 6.82 13.59 -21.61
C GLU A 283 6.60 12.65 -20.41
N ALA A 284 7.39 11.59 -20.28
CA ALA A 284 7.31 10.59 -19.22
C ALA A 284 8.51 10.65 -18.28
N LEU A 285 8.33 10.12 -17.05
CA LEU A 285 9.41 9.93 -16.10
C LEU A 285 10.11 8.58 -16.36
N ASP A 286 11.42 8.62 -16.58
CA ASP A 286 12.25 7.49 -16.99
C ASP A 286 12.23 6.28 -16.02
N GLY A 287 11.89 6.50 -14.74
CA GLY A 287 11.83 5.46 -13.72
C GLY A 287 10.53 4.65 -13.75
N ILE A 288 9.51 5.02 -14.49
CA ILE A 288 8.24 4.30 -14.54
C ILE A 288 8.42 2.97 -15.29
N TYR A 289 8.00 1.86 -14.63
CA TYR A 289 7.96 0.52 -15.21
C TYR A 289 6.55 0.17 -15.68
N SER A 290 5.53 0.37 -14.83
CA SER A 290 4.10 0.25 -15.15
C SER A 290 3.29 1.35 -14.46
N TYR A 291 2.03 1.54 -14.87
CA TYR A 291 1.19 2.62 -14.36
C TYR A 291 -0.29 2.25 -14.32
N GLY A 292 -1.12 3.14 -13.77
CA GLY A 292 -2.55 2.87 -13.63
C GLY A 292 -2.88 1.97 -12.45
N HIS A 293 -2.11 2.08 -11.35
CA HIS A 293 -2.31 1.34 -10.11
C HIS A 293 -2.95 2.22 -9.02
N ARG A 294 -3.71 1.59 -8.12
CA ARG A 294 -4.32 2.29 -6.99
C ARG A 294 -3.37 2.39 -5.80
N ASN A 295 -3.09 1.29 -5.12
CA ASN A 295 -2.22 1.25 -3.95
C ASN A 295 -1.62 -0.15 -3.79
N ILE A 296 -0.45 -0.34 -4.36
CA ILE A 296 0.23 -1.63 -4.39
C ILE A 296 0.82 -1.92 -3.01
N GLN A 297 0.43 -3.05 -2.41
CA GLN A 297 0.82 -3.43 -1.04
C GLN A 297 1.66 -4.70 -0.97
N GLY A 298 1.81 -5.42 -2.07
CA GLY A 298 2.71 -6.58 -2.17
C GLY A 298 3.35 -6.64 -3.55
N ILE A 299 4.58 -7.16 -3.60
CA ILE A 299 5.35 -7.35 -4.82
C ILE A 299 6.31 -8.53 -4.62
N ASP A 300 6.38 -9.44 -5.58
CA ASP A 300 7.36 -10.52 -5.58
C ASP A 300 7.52 -11.12 -6.98
N PHE A 301 8.60 -11.82 -7.21
CA PHE A 301 8.85 -12.56 -8.45
C PHE A 301 8.36 -13.99 -8.34
N ASN A 302 7.61 -14.46 -9.33
CA ASN A 302 7.28 -15.86 -9.45
C ASN A 302 8.56 -16.68 -9.71
N PRO A 303 8.96 -17.59 -8.82
CA PRO A 303 10.25 -18.30 -8.93
C PRO A 303 10.30 -19.28 -10.10
N GLU A 304 9.15 -19.71 -10.64
CA GLU A 304 9.08 -20.64 -11.78
C GLU A 304 9.22 -19.91 -13.11
N THR A 305 8.59 -18.72 -13.25
CA THR A 305 8.51 -18.00 -14.53
C THR A 305 9.43 -16.79 -14.60
N GLY A 306 9.79 -16.20 -13.45
CA GLY A 306 10.51 -14.93 -13.34
C GLY A 306 9.63 -13.71 -13.57
N ASP A 307 8.33 -13.87 -13.68
CA ASP A 307 7.39 -12.76 -13.83
C ASP A 307 7.23 -11.98 -12.53
N LEU A 308 7.12 -10.66 -12.64
CA LEU A 308 6.86 -9.77 -11.53
C LEU A 308 5.36 -9.75 -11.22
N TRP A 309 5.00 -10.08 -9.99
CA TRP A 309 3.63 -10.05 -9.51
C TRP A 309 3.44 -8.97 -8.47
N ILE A 310 2.26 -8.34 -8.47
CA ILE A 310 1.85 -7.37 -7.45
C ILE A 310 0.43 -7.67 -6.97
N VAL A 311 0.15 -7.25 -5.74
CA VAL A 311 -1.20 -7.19 -5.22
C VAL A 311 -1.53 -5.76 -4.77
N GLU A 312 -2.73 -5.30 -5.10
CA GLU A 312 -3.15 -3.93 -4.80
C GLU A 312 -4.58 -3.83 -4.30
N PHE A 313 -4.86 -2.79 -3.52
CA PHE A 313 -6.18 -2.51 -3.01
C PHE A 313 -7.14 -2.03 -4.10
N GLY A 314 -8.29 -2.66 -4.20
CA GLY A 314 -9.50 -2.04 -4.70
C GLY A 314 -10.12 -1.09 -3.66
N PRO A 315 -11.20 -0.37 -3.99
CA PRO A 315 -11.92 0.42 -2.98
C PRO A 315 -12.73 -0.46 -2.01
N GLN A 316 -14.00 -0.73 -2.24
CA GLN A 316 -14.82 -1.61 -1.36
C GLN A 316 -14.84 -3.09 -1.77
N ALA A 317 -14.27 -3.45 -2.88
CA ALA A 317 -14.08 -4.77 -3.45
C ALA A 317 -13.14 -4.62 -4.63
N GLY A 318 -12.84 -5.71 -5.37
CA GLY A 318 -11.99 -5.62 -6.54
C GLY A 318 -10.53 -5.32 -6.19
N ASP A 319 -10.02 -5.87 -5.07
CA ASP A 319 -8.58 -5.99 -4.86
C ASP A 319 -8.01 -6.86 -5.96
N GLU A 320 -6.84 -6.53 -6.48
CA GLU A 320 -6.32 -7.14 -7.69
C GLU A 320 -4.96 -7.82 -7.47
N LEU A 321 -4.79 -8.98 -8.13
CA LEU A 321 -3.51 -9.64 -8.31
C LEU A 321 -3.11 -9.53 -9.78
N ASN A 322 -1.99 -8.90 -10.03
CA ASN A 322 -1.53 -8.53 -11.36
C ASN A 322 -0.15 -9.12 -11.68
N ILE A 323 0.06 -9.57 -12.93
CA ILE A 323 1.40 -9.76 -13.51
C ILE A 323 1.80 -8.45 -14.17
N VAL A 324 2.96 -7.92 -13.79
CA VAL A 324 3.42 -6.61 -14.24
C VAL A 324 4.40 -6.73 -15.39
N GLU A 325 4.07 -6.12 -16.50
CA GLU A 325 4.93 -6.03 -17.68
C GLU A 325 5.33 -4.57 -17.96
N PRO A 326 6.53 -4.33 -18.51
CA PRO A 326 7.02 -2.98 -18.74
C PRO A 326 6.14 -2.18 -19.73
N GLY A 327 5.80 -0.95 -19.36
CA GLY A 327 5.05 -0.01 -20.19
C GLY A 327 3.53 -0.20 -20.18
N ASN A 328 3.02 -1.20 -19.47
CA ASN A 328 1.59 -1.51 -19.42
C ASN A 328 0.83 -0.64 -18.42
N ASN A 329 -0.46 -0.40 -18.76
CA ASN A 329 -1.43 0.34 -17.97
C ASN A 329 -2.48 -0.61 -17.37
N TYR A 330 -2.66 -0.56 -16.05
CA TYR A 330 -3.57 -1.42 -15.30
C TYR A 330 -4.95 -0.79 -15.01
N GLY A 331 -5.16 0.43 -15.44
CA GLY A 331 -6.50 1.00 -15.67
C GLY A 331 -7.07 1.87 -14.56
N TRP A 332 -6.56 1.80 -13.31
CA TRP A 332 -7.07 2.66 -12.23
C TRP A 332 -6.87 4.16 -12.54
N PRO A 333 -7.84 5.06 -12.30
CA PRO A 333 -9.21 4.84 -11.79
C PRO A 333 -10.26 4.76 -12.92
N VAL A 334 -9.87 4.53 -14.16
CA VAL A 334 -10.77 4.51 -15.32
C VAL A 334 -11.66 3.27 -15.32
N VAL A 335 -11.08 2.13 -14.92
CA VAL A 335 -11.76 0.83 -14.79
C VAL A 335 -11.50 0.26 -13.39
N SER A 336 -12.44 -0.55 -12.85
CA SER A 336 -12.29 -1.23 -11.57
C SER A 336 -13.38 -2.30 -11.40
N TYR A 337 -13.06 -3.38 -10.71
CA TYR A 337 -14.02 -4.38 -10.23
C TYR A 337 -14.65 -4.02 -8.87
N GLY A 338 -14.33 -2.85 -8.30
CA GLY A 338 -14.79 -2.41 -7.00
C GLY A 338 -15.83 -1.29 -7.04
N LEU A 339 -16.31 -0.93 -5.85
CA LEU A 339 -17.23 0.18 -5.61
C LEU A 339 -16.52 1.27 -4.79
N GLU A 340 -16.92 2.52 -4.96
CA GLU A 340 -16.57 3.61 -4.03
C GLU A 340 -17.08 3.30 -2.61
N TYR A 341 -16.47 3.90 -1.59
CA TYR A 341 -16.94 3.75 -0.21
C TYR A 341 -18.37 4.26 0.02
N SER A 342 -18.87 5.12 -0.86
CA SER A 342 -20.29 5.53 -0.90
C SER A 342 -21.23 4.40 -1.37
N GLY A 343 -20.70 3.32 -1.94
CA GLY A 343 -21.45 2.24 -2.58
C GLY A 343 -21.83 2.56 -4.04
N GLU A 344 -21.33 3.65 -4.61
CA GLU A 344 -21.47 3.96 -6.03
C GLU A 344 -20.36 3.27 -6.84
N PHE A 345 -20.54 3.16 -8.14
CA PHE A 345 -19.50 2.63 -9.02
C PHE A 345 -18.30 3.59 -9.11
N VAL A 346 -17.09 3.03 -9.18
CA VAL A 346 -15.90 3.79 -9.55
C VAL A 346 -16.11 4.33 -10.97
N ASN A 347 -15.86 5.63 -11.15
CA ASN A 347 -16.06 6.33 -12.41
C ASN A 347 -17.47 6.03 -13.00
N GLU A 348 -17.57 5.46 -14.20
CA GLU A 348 -18.83 5.12 -14.87
C GLU A 348 -19.25 3.65 -14.66
N GLY A 349 -18.58 2.90 -13.77
CA GLY A 349 -18.85 1.48 -13.52
C GLY A 349 -18.33 0.57 -14.64
N ILE A 350 -17.17 0.90 -15.17
CA ILE A 350 -16.50 0.11 -16.22
C ILE A 350 -15.55 -0.87 -15.54
N SER A 351 -15.75 -2.18 -15.76
CA SER A 351 -14.89 -3.25 -15.26
C SER A 351 -14.08 -3.96 -16.34
N GLU A 352 -14.50 -3.88 -17.60
CA GLU A 352 -13.83 -4.57 -18.72
C GLU A 352 -12.56 -3.83 -19.12
N HIS A 353 -11.42 -4.18 -18.52
CA HIS A 353 -10.11 -3.55 -18.73
C HIS A 353 -9.65 -3.66 -20.20
N GLU A 354 -9.64 -4.87 -20.77
CA GLU A 354 -9.17 -5.11 -22.16
C GLU A 354 -9.99 -4.31 -23.18
N ALA A 355 -11.30 -4.16 -22.96
CA ALA A 355 -12.17 -3.41 -23.84
C ALA A 355 -11.85 -1.90 -23.89
N GLN A 356 -11.21 -1.39 -22.84
CA GLN A 356 -10.73 -0.01 -22.73
C GLN A 356 -9.24 0.14 -23.08
N GLY A 357 -8.54 -0.98 -23.34
CA GLY A 357 -7.12 -0.98 -23.70
C GLY A 357 -6.17 -1.08 -22.50
N PHE A 358 -6.67 -1.52 -21.34
CA PHE A 358 -5.90 -1.79 -20.14
C PHE A 358 -5.62 -3.29 -19.95
N ILE A 359 -4.72 -3.62 -19.04
CA ILE A 359 -4.42 -5.02 -18.69
C ILE A 359 -5.44 -5.52 -17.69
N GLU A 360 -6.01 -6.70 -17.98
CA GLU A 360 -6.88 -7.40 -17.03
C GLU A 360 -6.07 -7.97 -15.86
N PRO A 361 -6.56 -7.81 -14.60
CA PRO A 361 -5.95 -8.51 -13.48
C PRO A 361 -6.04 -10.02 -13.67
N ARG A 362 -5.04 -10.75 -13.17
CA ARG A 362 -5.06 -12.22 -13.16
C ARG A 362 -6.10 -12.77 -12.21
N TYR A 363 -6.34 -12.03 -11.12
CA TYR A 363 -7.37 -12.36 -10.15
C TYR A 363 -7.88 -11.10 -9.46
N TYR A 364 -9.14 -11.08 -9.09
CA TYR A 364 -9.67 -10.06 -8.19
C TYR A 364 -10.57 -10.69 -7.12
N TRP A 365 -10.56 -10.09 -5.93
CA TRP A 365 -11.38 -10.53 -4.80
C TRP A 365 -12.65 -9.70 -4.66
N ASP A 366 -13.78 -10.40 -4.48
CA ASP A 366 -15.06 -9.80 -4.13
C ASP A 366 -15.85 -10.72 -3.16
N PRO A 367 -15.95 -10.38 -1.87
CA PRO A 367 -15.57 -9.10 -1.23
C PRO A 367 -14.06 -8.93 -1.06
N THR A 368 -13.65 -7.74 -0.59
CA THR A 368 -12.25 -7.38 -0.37
C THR A 368 -11.49 -8.39 0.51
N SER A 369 -10.26 -8.70 0.14
CA SER A 369 -9.27 -9.37 0.98
C SER A 369 -8.36 -8.37 1.72
N ALA A 370 -8.38 -7.09 1.29
CA ALA A 370 -7.47 -6.04 1.72
C ALA A 370 -6.02 -6.55 1.80
N PRO A 371 -5.45 -6.95 0.66
CA PRO A 371 -4.17 -7.65 0.59
C PRO A 371 -3.03 -6.74 1.04
N SER A 372 -1.98 -7.33 1.61
CA SER A 372 -0.80 -6.60 2.06
C SER A 372 0.49 -7.23 1.52
N GLY A 373 1.53 -7.41 2.33
CA GLY A 373 2.75 -8.07 1.89
C GLY A 373 2.50 -9.46 1.34
N MET A 374 3.29 -9.87 0.38
CA MET A 374 3.17 -11.17 -0.27
C MET A 374 4.53 -11.81 -0.51
N SER A 375 4.56 -13.13 -0.59
CA SER A 375 5.75 -13.90 -0.92
C SER A 375 5.40 -15.21 -1.63
N PHE A 376 6.12 -15.55 -2.70
CA PHE A 376 6.08 -16.86 -3.29
C PHE A 376 6.81 -17.88 -2.40
N TYR A 377 6.24 -19.07 -2.24
CA TYR A 377 6.85 -20.15 -1.52
C TYR A 377 7.83 -20.91 -2.43
N ASN A 378 9.10 -20.57 -2.33
CA ASN A 378 10.19 -21.19 -3.10
C ASN A 378 11.01 -22.12 -2.20
N ASN A 379 10.35 -23.16 -1.64
CA ASN A 379 10.98 -24.12 -0.74
C ASN A 379 10.27 -25.49 -0.81
N ASP A 380 10.97 -26.58 -0.45
CA ASP A 380 10.42 -27.93 -0.45
C ASP A 380 10.04 -28.47 0.94
N ALA A 381 10.12 -27.63 1.99
CA ALA A 381 9.78 -28.02 3.36
C ALA A 381 8.30 -28.39 3.50
N ILE A 382 7.40 -27.70 2.77
CA ILE A 382 6.00 -28.05 2.60
C ILE A 382 5.74 -28.24 1.09
N PRO A 383 5.88 -29.45 0.55
CA PRO A 383 5.90 -29.66 -0.90
C PRO A 383 4.66 -29.21 -1.66
N GLU A 384 3.49 -29.21 -1.01
CA GLU A 384 2.22 -28.73 -1.61
C GLU A 384 2.12 -27.20 -1.67
N TRP A 385 3.04 -26.48 -1.04
CA TRP A 385 3.15 -25.03 -1.08
C TRP A 385 4.13 -24.53 -2.15
N GLU A 386 4.95 -25.41 -2.71
CA GLU A 386 5.94 -25.03 -3.74
C GLU A 386 5.27 -24.26 -4.88
N ASN A 387 5.82 -23.08 -5.21
CA ASN A 387 5.32 -22.11 -6.21
C ASN A 387 3.93 -21.51 -5.92
N ASN A 388 3.38 -21.69 -4.72
CA ASN A 388 2.18 -20.97 -4.34
C ASN A 388 2.53 -19.57 -3.83
N LEU A 389 1.57 -18.65 -3.92
CA LEU A 389 1.72 -17.29 -3.43
C LEU A 389 0.96 -17.13 -2.11
N PHE A 390 1.63 -16.55 -1.11
CA PHE A 390 1.04 -16.21 0.18
C PHE A 390 0.89 -14.70 0.29
N ILE A 391 -0.28 -14.23 0.75
CA ILE A 391 -0.63 -12.82 0.83
C ILE A 391 -1.22 -12.55 2.21
N GLY A 392 -0.73 -11.53 2.90
CA GLY A 392 -1.33 -11.07 4.16
C GLY A 392 -2.67 -10.39 3.91
N GLY A 393 -3.69 -10.68 4.72
CA GLY A 393 -5.01 -10.06 4.67
C GLY A 393 -5.22 -9.13 5.86
N LEU A 394 -5.56 -7.86 5.60
CA LEU A 394 -5.84 -6.87 6.64
C LEU A 394 -7.30 -6.86 7.08
N ALA A 395 -8.20 -7.26 6.19
CA ALA A 395 -9.59 -7.52 6.44
C ALA A 395 -10.07 -8.55 5.41
N PRO A 396 -10.45 -9.73 5.76
CA PRO A 396 -11.04 -10.21 7.00
C PRO A 396 -10.09 -10.99 7.94
N ASN A 397 -8.81 -10.61 8.04
CA ASN A 397 -7.92 -11.05 9.10
C ASN A 397 -7.43 -12.52 8.99
N TYR A 398 -6.92 -12.91 7.83
CA TYR A 398 -6.30 -14.21 7.57
C TYR A 398 -5.17 -14.08 6.55
N ILE A 399 -4.39 -15.13 6.36
CA ILE A 399 -3.42 -15.22 5.26
C ILE A 399 -4.10 -15.95 4.11
N VAL A 400 -3.97 -15.41 2.89
CA VAL A 400 -4.43 -16.04 1.65
C VAL A 400 -3.28 -16.82 1.04
N ARG A 401 -3.46 -18.13 0.80
CA ARG A 401 -2.61 -18.92 -0.07
C ARG A 401 -3.31 -19.09 -1.41
N VAL A 402 -2.65 -18.67 -2.49
CA VAL A 402 -3.13 -18.76 -3.87
C VAL A 402 -2.35 -19.86 -4.59
N ILE A 403 -3.06 -20.83 -5.14
CA ILE A 403 -2.48 -21.92 -5.94
C ILE A 403 -2.47 -21.49 -7.41
N ILE A 404 -1.29 -21.49 -8.02
CA ILE A 404 -1.05 -20.97 -9.36
C ILE A 404 -0.57 -22.10 -10.27
N GLU A 405 -1.20 -22.28 -11.44
CA GLU A 405 -0.73 -23.13 -12.53
C GLU A 405 -0.43 -22.29 -13.77
N GLY A 406 0.85 -22.05 -14.02
CA GLY A 406 1.27 -21.06 -15.03
C GLY A 406 0.96 -19.64 -14.59
N ASP A 407 -0.03 -19.01 -15.22
CA ASP A 407 -0.55 -17.68 -14.86
C ASP A 407 -2.03 -17.71 -14.40
N THR A 408 -2.56 -18.91 -14.14
CA THR A 408 -3.96 -19.13 -13.79
C THR A 408 -4.10 -19.50 -12.32
N ILE A 409 -5.05 -18.87 -11.64
CA ILE A 409 -5.38 -19.17 -10.25
C ILE A 409 -6.35 -20.36 -10.24
N VAL A 410 -5.92 -21.47 -9.62
CA VAL A 410 -6.68 -22.73 -9.61
C VAL A 410 -7.22 -23.13 -8.24
N GLY A 411 -6.85 -22.41 -7.18
CA GLY A 411 -7.33 -22.65 -5.83
C GLY A 411 -6.94 -21.54 -4.87
N GLU A 412 -7.66 -21.42 -3.77
CA GLU A 412 -7.41 -20.52 -2.67
C GLU A 412 -7.57 -21.25 -1.34
N GLU A 413 -6.68 -20.95 -0.38
CA GLU A 413 -6.78 -21.39 1.01
C GLU A 413 -6.62 -20.20 1.94
N ARG A 414 -7.29 -20.25 3.09
CA ARG A 414 -7.22 -19.23 4.13
C ARG A 414 -6.63 -19.82 5.40
N LEU A 415 -5.46 -19.29 5.82
CA LEU A 415 -4.73 -19.76 6.98
C LEU A 415 -4.91 -18.78 8.16
N LEU A 416 -4.81 -19.28 9.39
CA LEU A 416 -4.91 -18.50 10.64
C LEU A 416 -6.23 -17.72 10.78
N THR A 417 -7.34 -18.27 10.28
CA THR A 417 -8.66 -17.62 10.29
C THR A 417 -9.20 -17.39 11.71
N ASP A 418 -8.78 -18.21 12.68
CA ASP A 418 -9.22 -18.12 14.10
C ASP A 418 -8.46 -17.02 14.88
N GLU A 419 -7.33 -16.53 14.35
CA GLU A 419 -6.46 -15.57 15.04
C GLU A 419 -6.97 -14.14 15.02
N VAL A 420 -7.84 -13.81 14.06
CA VAL A 420 -8.48 -12.47 13.91
C VAL A 420 -7.43 -11.35 13.93
N GLN A 421 -6.32 -11.52 13.18
CA GLN A 421 -5.22 -10.58 13.08
C GLN A 421 -5.18 -9.92 11.71
N ARG A 422 -4.77 -8.66 11.66
CA ARG A 422 -4.45 -7.96 10.41
C ARG A 422 -3.02 -8.33 10.01
N PHE A 423 -2.88 -9.29 9.08
CA PHE A 423 -1.58 -9.77 8.62
C PHE A 423 -0.97 -8.76 7.64
N ARG A 424 0.14 -8.13 8.04
CA ARG A 424 0.73 -7.00 7.33
C ARG A 424 1.80 -7.40 6.33
N ASP A 425 2.65 -8.36 6.67
CA ASP A 425 3.73 -8.79 5.80
C ASP A 425 3.94 -10.29 5.88
N ILE A 426 4.37 -10.86 4.77
CA ILE A 426 4.61 -12.29 4.59
C ILE A 426 6.01 -12.48 4.04
N LEU A 427 6.74 -13.42 4.63
CA LEU A 427 8.10 -13.78 4.24
C LEU A 427 8.25 -15.29 4.29
N VAL A 428 8.93 -15.89 3.31
CA VAL A 428 9.39 -17.28 3.35
C VAL A 428 10.88 -17.30 3.68
N THR A 429 11.24 -17.96 4.77
CA THR A 429 12.64 -18.08 5.21
C THR A 429 13.42 -19.13 4.40
N GLU A 430 14.75 -19.05 4.46
CA GLU A 430 15.63 -20.01 3.79
C GLU A 430 15.35 -21.47 4.21
N ASP A 431 14.95 -21.71 5.47
CA ASP A 431 14.58 -23.05 5.99
C ASP A 431 13.14 -23.47 5.66
N GLY A 432 12.38 -22.64 4.92
CA GLY A 432 11.04 -22.93 4.43
C GLY A 432 9.92 -22.67 5.42
N ALA A 433 10.16 -21.92 6.48
CA ALA A 433 9.07 -21.43 7.31
C ALA A 433 8.39 -20.21 6.68
N LEU A 434 7.07 -20.14 6.80
CA LEU A 434 6.29 -18.95 6.47
C LEU A 434 6.23 -18.06 7.71
N ILE A 435 6.71 -16.84 7.58
CA ILE A 435 6.69 -15.83 8.64
C ILE A 435 5.62 -14.79 8.29
N ALA A 436 4.79 -14.45 9.26
CA ALA A 436 3.76 -13.44 9.07
C ALA A 436 3.79 -12.42 10.22
N SER A 437 3.87 -11.14 9.88
CA SER A 437 3.73 -10.05 10.84
C SER A 437 2.32 -9.50 10.88
N THR A 438 1.95 -8.82 11.97
CA THR A 438 0.63 -8.23 12.14
C THR A 438 0.68 -6.76 12.55
N ASP A 439 -0.39 -6.01 12.24
CA ASP A 439 -0.58 -4.65 12.78
C ASP A 439 -0.67 -4.64 14.31
N GLY A 440 -1.03 -5.78 14.91
CA GLY A 440 -1.05 -5.98 16.37
C GLY A 440 0.32 -6.22 17.01
N GLY A 441 1.39 -6.24 16.23
CA GLY A 441 2.75 -6.44 16.75
C GLY A 441 3.09 -7.88 17.12
N LEU A 442 2.48 -8.84 16.45
CA LEU A 442 2.81 -10.25 16.56
C LEU A 442 3.63 -10.69 15.33
N ILE A 443 4.53 -11.64 15.53
CA ILE A 443 5.18 -12.38 14.43
C ILE A 443 4.87 -13.86 14.61
N TYR A 444 4.22 -14.44 13.62
CA TYR A 444 3.91 -15.86 13.51
C TYR A 444 4.98 -16.59 12.69
N LYS A 445 5.28 -17.82 13.08
CA LYS A 445 6.03 -18.80 12.29
C LYS A 445 5.13 -20.00 12.01
N ILE A 446 4.99 -20.34 10.73
CA ILE A 446 4.23 -21.50 10.26
C ILE A 446 5.20 -22.44 9.58
N SER A 447 5.22 -23.71 9.99
CA SER A 447 6.11 -24.75 9.47
C SER A 447 5.41 -26.09 9.45
N ALA A 448 5.97 -27.10 8.74
CA ALA A 448 5.47 -28.46 8.86
C ALA A 448 5.66 -28.99 10.28
N ALA A 449 4.66 -29.68 10.83
CA ALA A 449 4.80 -30.37 12.11
C ALA A 449 5.81 -31.54 11.99
N GLU A 450 6.59 -31.79 13.09
CA GLU A 450 7.60 -32.85 13.13
C GLU A 450 7.01 -34.27 13.14
#